data_dd213624c0e3638321291dc0b07b7739
#
_entry.id   dd213624c0e3638321291dc0b07b7739
#
_cell.length_a   1.000
_cell.length_b   1.000
_cell.length_c   1.000
_cell.angle_alpha   90.00
_cell.angle_beta   90.00
_cell.angle_gamma   90.00
#
_symmetry.space_group_name_H-M   'P 1'
#
loop_
_entity.id
_entity.type
_entity.pdbx_description
1 polymer ?
#
loop_
_entity_poly.entity_id
_entity_poly.type
_entity_poly.pdbx_seq_one_letter_code
_entity_poly.pdbx_strand_id
1 'polypeptide(L)'
;FHERRLRGVKVFDPFAELLFYETLMPAEARRGSAYTAVREQVFSLRPFVALFLEEAATLCHIDAVSDNFLFVEGRERPYLIDWEYAGLSDPLIDIAMFAIYADYREDETEQLIAAYFPEGFDALLRARVHTYMAVGGLLWYDWSVYKSSLGVTFGPYEESQFRFAKEYAERARKEWAIL
;
A
#
# COMPACT_ATOMS: atom_id res chain seq x y z
N PHE A 1 11.06 -10.22 8.92
CA PHE A 1 10.66 -9.67 10.24
C PHE A 1 9.19 -9.95 10.56
N HIS A 2 8.28 -10.05 9.61
CA HIS A 2 6.85 -10.35 9.83
C HIS A 2 6.62 -11.63 10.66
N GLU A 3 7.36 -12.69 10.40
CA GLU A 3 7.29 -13.96 11.13
C GLU A 3 7.51 -13.83 12.65
N ARG A 4 8.23 -12.79 13.07
CA ARG A 4 8.52 -12.53 14.49
C ARG A 4 7.33 -11.97 15.26
N ARG A 5 6.27 -11.56 14.56
CA ARG A 5 5.03 -10.99 15.12
C ARG A 5 5.31 -9.94 16.20
N LEU A 6 6.23 -9.02 15.93
CA LEU A 6 6.60 -7.96 16.84
C LEU A 6 5.40 -7.07 17.14
N ARG A 7 5.27 -6.64 18.39
CA ARG A 7 4.17 -5.81 18.90
C ARG A 7 4.74 -4.66 19.72
N GLY A 8 3.87 -3.74 20.16
CA GLY A 8 4.29 -2.65 21.07
C GLY A 8 4.63 -1.33 20.38
N VAL A 9 4.28 -1.20 19.10
CA VAL A 9 4.35 0.05 18.33
C VAL A 9 2.95 0.58 18.00
N LYS A 10 2.84 1.80 17.46
CA LYS A 10 1.56 2.37 16.99
C LYS A 10 0.93 1.46 15.93
N VAL A 11 -0.39 1.45 15.87
CA VAL A 11 -1.12 0.84 14.75
C VAL A 11 -0.99 1.77 13.54
N PHE A 12 -0.69 1.19 12.38
CA PHE A 12 -0.78 1.87 11.09
C PHE A 12 -2.10 1.48 10.44
N ASP A 13 -3.09 2.38 10.51
CA ASP A 13 -4.35 2.27 9.78
C ASP A 13 -4.24 3.10 8.50
N PRO A 14 -4.16 2.45 7.31
CA PRO A 14 -3.99 3.17 6.06
C PRO A 14 -5.16 4.10 5.71
N PHE A 15 -6.37 3.84 6.22
CA PHE A 15 -7.50 4.74 6.04
C PHE A 15 -7.45 5.97 6.96
N ALA A 16 -6.87 5.83 8.14
CA ALA A 16 -6.62 6.99 9.00
C ALA A 16 -5.57 7.92 8.37
N GLU A 17 -4.51 7.35 7.80
CA GLU A 17 -3.48 8.12 7.07
C GLU A 17 -4.05 8.76 5.79
N LEU A 18 -4.89 8.06 5.02
CA LEU A 18 -5.62 8.64 3.88
C LEU A 18 -6.41 9.88 4.30
N LEU A 19 -7.25 9.76 5.32
CA LEU A 19 -8.05 10.88 5.82
C LEU A 19 -7.17 12.03 6.29
N PHE A 20 -6.02 11.74 6.89
CA PHE A 20 -5.06 12.76 7.31
C PHE A 20 -4.50 13.52 6.09
N TYR A 21 -3.98 12.83 5.07
CA TYR A 21 -3.43 13.50 3.88
C TYR A 21 -4.51 14.21 3.05
N GLU A 22 -5.73 13.69 3.00
CA GLU A 22 -6.86 14.42 2.42
C GLU A 22 -7.08 15.82 3.05
N THR A 23 -6.83 15.96 4.36
CA THR A 23 -6.94 17.28 5.02
C THR A 23 -5.86 18.27 4.58
N LEU A 24 -4.72 17.76 4.14
CA LEU A 24 -3.55 18.53 3.72
C LEU A 24 -3.56 18.88 2.21
N MET A 25 -4.29 18.11 1.41
CA MET A 25 -4.40 18.35 -0.03
C MET A 25 -5.14 19.65 -0.35
N PRO A 26 -4.80 20.32 -1.46
CA PRO A 26 -5.60 21.41 -1.99
C PRO A 26 -7.05 20.99 -2.24
N ALA A 27 -8.00 21.87 -1.88
CA ALA A 27 -9.44 21.55 -2.01
C ALA A 27 -9.86 21.25 -3.46
N GLU A 28 -9.19 21.85 -4.43
CA GLU A 28 -9.43 21.65 -5.86
C GLU A 28 -9.11 20.21 -6.29
N ALA A 29 -8.01 19.65 -5.80
CA ALA A 29 -7.60 18.28 -6.12
C ALA A 29 -8.64 17.25 -5.66
N ARG A 30 -9.27 17.49 -4.52
CA ARG A 30 -10.30 16.60 -3.94
C ARG A 30 -11.67 16.69 -4.62
N ARG A 31 -11.94 17.73 -5.42
CA ARG A 31 -13.24 17.98 -6.07
C ARG A 31 -13.38 17.35 -7.44
N GLY A 32 -12.32 16.78 -8.01
CA GLY A 32 -12.35 16.14 -9.31
C GLY A 32 -13.27 14.90 -9.31
N SER A 33 -14.16 14.77 -10.31
CA SER A 33 -15.07 13.62 -10.40
C SER A 33 -14.34 12.28 -10.45
N ALA A 34 -13.18 12.23 -11.11
CA ALA A 34 -12.35 11.02 -11.18
C ALA A 34 -11.80 10.66 -9.80
N TYR A 35 -11.27 11.63 -9.03
CA TYR A 35 -10.79 11.41 -7.68
C TYR A 35 -11.92 10.90 -6.77
N THR A 36 -13.06 11.57 -6.77
CA THR A 36 -14.22 11.19 -5.94
C THR A 36 -14.65 9.75 -6.22
N ALA A 37 -14.75 9.35 -7.49
CA ALA A 37 -15.15 8.00 -7.86
C ALA A 37 -14.13 6.94 -7.40
N VAL A 38 -12.83 7.18 -7.58
CA VAL A 38 -11.78 6.26 -7.12
C VAL A 38 -11.76 6.18 -5.58
N ARG A 39 -11.85 7.31 -4.91
CA ARG A 39 -11.94 7.39 -3.45
C ARG A 39 -13.09 6.56 -2.89
N GLU A 40 -14.29 6.69 -3.45
CA GLU A 40 -15.46 5.91 -3.03
C GLU A 40 -15.21 4.40 -3.18
N GLN A 41 -14.61 3.98 -4.29
CA GLN A 41 -14.28 2.58 -4.52
C GLN A 41 -13.23 2.08 -3.51
N VAL A 42 -12.18 2.84 -3.24
CA VAL A 42 -11.15 2.48 -2.26
C VAL A 42 -11.75 2.41 -0.86
N PHE A 43 -12.58 3.39 -0.45
CA PHE A 43 -13.21 3.38 0.87
C PHE A 43 -14.23 2.24 1.05
N SER A 44 -14.79 1.70 -0.03
CA SER A 44 -15.64 0.50 0.05
C SER A 44 -14.88 -0.76 0.50
N LEU A 45 -13.53 -0.75 0.42
CA LEU A 45 -12.65 -1.84 0.87
C LEU A 45 -12.31 -1.78 2.37
N ARG A 46 -12.66 -0.68 3.05
CA ARG A 46 -12.32 -0.46 4.46
C ARG A 46 -12.74 -1.58 5.42
N PRO A 47 -13.92 -2.21 5.29
CA PRO A 47 -14.32 -3.31 6.17
C PRO A 47 -13.36 -4.50 6.13
N PHE A 48 -12.81 -4.82 4.94
CA PHE A 48 -11.86 -5.92 4.79
C PHE A 48 -10.53 -5.61 5.46
N VAL A 49 -10.01 -4.38 5.29
CA VAL A 49 -8.77 -3.95 5.95
C VAL A 49 -8.93 -3.97 7.47
N ALA A 50 -10.05 -3.49 8.01
CA ALA A 50 -10.31 -3.47 9.45
C ALA A 50 -10.25 -4.88 10.06
N LEU A 51 -10.83 -5.88 9.37
CA LEU A 51 -10.80 -7.28 9.82
C LEU A 51 -9.36 -7.79 9.99
N PHE A 52 -8.48 -7.54 9.03
CA PHE A 52 -7.11 -8.05 9.06
C PHE A 52 -6.18 -7.24 9.99
N LEU A 53 -6.50 -5.98 10.24
CA LEU A 53 -5.81 -5.20 11.28
C LEU A 53 -5.99 -5.80 12.68
N GLU A 54 -7.16 -6.38 12.97
CA GLU A 54 -7.41 -7.06 14.25
C GLU A 54 -6.74 -8.43 14.32
N GLU A 55 -6.82 -9.24 13.26
CA GLU A 55 -6.46 -10.66 13.29
C GLU A 55 -4.99 -10.91 12.98
N ALA A 56 -4.41 -10.18 12.04
CA ALA A 56 -3.11 -10.49 11.45
C ALA A 56 -2.01 -9.46 11.75
N ALA A 57 -2.30 -8.40 12.50
CA ALA A 57 -1.37 -7.30 12.70
C ALA A 57 -0.02 -7.73 13.27
N THR A 58 1.04 -7.32 12.58
CA THR A 58 2.43 -7.41 13.01
C THR A 58 3.16 -6.13 12.65
N LEU A 59 4.42 -5.97 13.11
CA LEU A 59 5.23 -4.84 12.67
C LEU A 59 5.42 -4.89 11.16
N CYS A 60 4.99 -3.83 10.47
CA CYS A 60 5.19 -3.59 9.06
C CYS A 60 6.08 -2.35 8.88
N HIS A 61 6.80 -2.32 7.78
CA HIS A 61 7.66 -1.19 7.42
C HIS A 61 6.85 -0.05 6.80
N ILE A 62 5.85 -0.40 6.00
CA ILE A 62 4.93 0.47 5.23
C ILE A 62 5.62 1.08 4.01
N ASP A 63 6.83 1.61 4.17
CA ASP A 63 7.65 2.20 3.11
C ASP A 63 8.78 1.26 2.68
N ALA A 64 8.49 -0.03 2.51
CA ALA A 64 9.44 -1.06 2.09
C ALA A 64 9.74 -0.96 0.58
N VAL A 65 10.18 0.20 0.13
CA VAL A 65 10.52 0.52 -1.25
C VAL A 65 11.96 0.15 -1.57
N SER A 66 12.29 0.01 -2.86
CA SER A 66 13.63 -0.42 -3.29
C SER A 66 14.77 0.41 -2.71
N ASP A 67 14.56 1.71 -2.56
CA ASP A 67 15.57 2.66 -2.10
C ASP A 67 15.92 2.50 -0.60
N ASN A 68 15.03 1.84 0.15
CA ASN A 68 15.22 1.56 1.56
C ASN A 68 15.94 0.21 1.81
N PHE A 69 16.34 -0.52 0.75
CA PHE A 69 17.15 -1.74 0.87
C PHE A 69 18.62 -1.47 0.61
N LEU A 70 19.46 -1.53 1.64
CA LEU A 70 20.90 -1.37 1.52
C LEU A 70 21.60 -2.72 1.36
N PHE A 71 22.14 -2.96 0.16
CA PHE A 71 22.97 -4.12 -0.14
C PHE A 71 24.43 -3.82 0.22
N VAL A 72 25.00 -4.66 1.07
CA VAL A 72 26.40 -4.50 1.52
C VAL A 72 27.19 -5.69 1.04
N GLU A 73 28.37 -5.45 0.43
CA GLU A 73 29.25 -6.50 -0.06
C GLU A 73 29.60 -7.49 1.06
N GLY A 74 29.55 -8.80 0.74
CA GLY A 74 29.83 -9.89 1.69
C GLY A 74 28.65 -10.22 2.63
N ARG A 75 27.50 -9.61 2.48
CA ARG A 75 26.27 -9.97 3.22
C ARG A 75 25.23 -10.58 2.29
N GLU A 76 24.64 -11.67 2.74
CA GLU A 76 23.56 -12.36 1.99
C GLU A 76 22.23 -11.59 2.01
N ARG A 77 21.99 -10.80 3.07
CA ARG A 77 20.71 -10.08 3.26
C ARG A 77 20.95 -8.58 3.34
N PRO A 78 20.11 -7.78 2.65
CA PRO A 78 20.18 -6.33 2.77
C PRO A 78 19.78 -5.86 4.17
N TYR A 79 20.15 -4.64 4.50
CA TYR A 79 19.51 -3.90 5.58
C TYR A 79 18.26 -3.21 5.01
N LEU A 80 17.20 -3.19 5.80
CA LEU A 80 16.03 -2.36 5.55
C LEU A 80 16.11 -1.16 6.51
N ILE A 81 16.10 0.04 5.94
CA ILE A 81 16.26 1.31 6.65
C ILE A 81 15.01 2.17 6.51
N ASP A 82 14.99 3.31 7.20
CA ASP A 82 13.93 4.32 7.13
C ASP A 82 12.55 3.80 7.60
N TRP A 83 12.48 3.52 8.89
CA TRP A 83 11.30 2.97 9.57
C TRP A 83 10.31 4.04 10.08
N GLU A 84 10.31 5.25 9.51
CA GLU A 84 9.51 6.37 10.02
C GLU A 84 7.99 6.13 9.94
N TYR A 85 7.53 5.39 8.93
CA TYR A 85 6.13 4.99 8.76
C TYR A 85 5.76 3.69 9.48
N ALA A 86 6.74 2.98 10.04
CA ALA A 86 6.52 1.65 10.60
C ALA A 86 5.43 1.61 11.67
N GLY A 87 4.61 0.57 11.62
CA GLY A 87 3.51 0.37 12.55
C GLY A 87 2.96 -1.05 12.50
N LEU A 88 2.03 -1.36 13.43
CA LEU A 88 1.30 -2.62 13.38
C LEU A 88 0.25 -2.54 12.27
N SER A 89 0.36 -3.44 11.31
CA SER A 89 -0.60 -3.58 10.20
C SER A 89 -0.62 -5.04 9.71
N ASP A 90 -1.46 -5.33 8.73
CA ASP A 90 -1.41 -6.58 7.99
C ASP A 90 -0.10 -6.67 7.20
N PRO A 91 0.73 -7.73 7.33
CA PRO A 91 2.01 -7.84 6.63
C PRO A 91 1.92 -7.74 5.10
N LEU A 92 0.75 -8.01 4.52
CA LEU A 92 0.57 -7.90 3.07
C LEU A 92 0.60 -6.45 2.56
N ILE A 93 0.50 -5.47 3.47
CA ILE A 93 0.67 -4.06 3.10
C ILE A 93 2.09 -3.78 2.59
N ASP A 94 3.12 -4.39 3.18
CA ASP A 94 4.50 -4.20 2.72
C ASP A 94 4.73 -4.77 1.32
N ILE A 95 4.07 -5.90 0.99
CA ILE A 95 4.11 -6.48 -0.36
C ILE A 95 3.44 -5.55 -1.37
N ALA A 96 2.27 -5.02 -1.02
CA ALA A 96 1.53 -4.11 -1.87
C ALA A 96 2.28 -2.79 -2.10
N MET A 97 2.84 -2.18 -1.02
CA MET A 97 3.61 -0.94 -1.12
C MET A 97 4.85 -1.10 -2.00
N PHE A 98 5.56 -2.23 -1.87
CA PHE A 98 6.70 -2.54 -2.76
C PHE A 98 6.26 -2.61 -4.22
N ALA A 99 5.15 -3.32 -4.52
CA ALA A 99 4.67 -3.50 -5.89
C ALA A 99 4.28 -2.17 -6.55
N ILE A 100 3.51 -1.31 -5.84
CA ILE A 100 3.08 -0.01 -6.40
C ILE A 100 4.22 1.00 -6.53
N TYR A 101 5.20 0.97 -5.63
CA TYR A 101 6.38 1.83 -5.73
C TYR A 101 7.28 1.42 -6.90
N ALA A 102 7.49 0.12 -7.08
CA ALA A 102 8.28 -0.43 -8.18
C ALA A 102 7.56 -0.38 -9.55
N ASP A 103 6.34 0.14 -9.59
CA ASP A 103 5.47 0.20 -10.78
C ASP A 103 5.26 -1.17 -11.43
N TYR A 104 5.10 -2.21 -10.61
CA TYR A 104 4.95 -3.59 -11.08
C TYR A 104 3.64 -3.79 -11.85
N ARG A 105 3.75 -4.56 -12.95
CA ARG A 105 2.60 -5.10 -13.67
C ARG A 105 2.01 -6.30 -12.92
N GLU A 106 0.91 -6.80 -13.41
CA GLU A 106 0.21 -7.93 -12.81
C GLU A 106 1.08 -9.17 -12.67
N ASP A 107 1.82 -9.54 -13.72
CA ASP A 107 2.71 -10.70 -13.73
C ASP A 107 3.88 -10.55 -12.73
N GLU A 108 4.42 -9.36 -12.57
CA GLU A 108 5.48 -9.06 -11.61
C GLU A 108 4.93 -9.07 -10.17
N THR A 109 3.71 -8.55 -9.98
CA THR A 109 3.01 -8.60 -8.68
C THR A 109 2.74 -10.06 -8.27
N GLU A 110 2.24 -10.90 -9.17
CA GLU A 110 2.04 -12.33 -8.89
C GLU A 110 3.35 -13.05 -8.53
N GLN A 111 4.46 -12.73 -9.20
CA GLN A 111 5.78 -13.25 -8.87
C GLN A 111 6.25 -12.81 -7.48
N LEU A 112 6.01 -11.54 -7.12
CA LEU A 112 6.33 -11.02 -5.79
C LEU A 112 5.54 -11.74 -4.70
N ILE A 113 4.23 -11.96 -4.90
CA ILE A 113 3.38 -12.70 -3.97
C ILE A 113 3.88 -14.14 -3.84
N ALA A 114 4.19 -14.81 -4.96
CA ALA A 114 4.72 -16.18 -4.96
C ALA A 114 6.07 -16.29 -4.25
N ALA A 115 6.95 -15.29 -4.39
CA ALA A 115 8.22 -15.25 -3.67
C ALA A 115 8.04 -15.07 -2.15
N TYR A 116 7.01 -14.37 -1.73
CA TYR A 116 6.68 -14.19 -0.32
C TYR A 116 6.00 -15.44 0.27
N PHE A 117 5.20 -16.15 -0.51
CA PHE A 117 4.50 -17.38 -0.15
C PHE A 117 5.00 -18.57 -0.98
N PRO A 118 6.21 -19.11 -0.73
CA PRO A 118 6.81 -20.15 -1.55
C PRO A 118 6.02 -21.48 -1.52
N GLU A 119 5.17 -21.70 -0.52
CA GLU A 119 4.29 -22.87 -0.44
C GLU A 119 2.95 -22.66 -1.16
N GLY A 120 2.77 -21.52 -1.80
CA GLY A 120 1.56 -21.14 -2.52
C GLY A 120 0.68 -20.12 -1.75
N PHE A 121 -0.24 -19.52 -2.46
CA PHE A 121 -1.21 -18.57 -1.93
C PHE A 121 -2.58 -18.76 -2.60
N ASP A 122 -3.62 -18.41 -1.91
CA ASP A 122 -5.00 -18.53 -2.36
C ASP A 122 -5.58 -17.21 -2.89
N ALA A 123 -6.83 -17.27 -3.34
CA ALA A 123 -7.55 -16.10 -3.83
C ALA A 123 -7.77 -15.04 -2.73
N LEU A 124 -7.90 -15.45 -1.47
CA LEU A 124 -8.06 -14.53 -0.35
C LEU A 124 -6.79 -13.70 -0.11
N LEU A 125 -5.62 -14.34 -0.11
CA LEU A 125 -4.34 -13.63 0.03
C LEU A 125 -4.12 -12.66 -1.12
N ARG A 126 -4.44 -13.06 -2.36
CA ARG A 126 -4.37 -12.18 -3.54
C ARG A 126 -5.29 -10.97 -3.39
N ALA A 127 -6.55 -11.17 -3.04
CA ALA A 127 -7.53 -10.09 -2.85
C ALA A 127 -7.08 -9.08 -1.77
N ARG A 128 -6.42 -9.56 -0.71
CA ARG A 128 -5.84 -8.70 0.33
C ARG A 128 -4.69 -7.85 -0.21
N VAL A 129 -3.75 -8.43 -0.97
CA VAL A 129 -2.66 -7.65 -1.59
C VAL A 129 -3.22 -6.60 -2.53
N HIS A 130 -4.16 -6.96 -3.41
CA HIS A 130 -4.81 -6.03 -4.32
C HIS A 130 -5.59 -4.92 -3.59
N THR A 131 -6.19 -5.26 -2.44
CA THR A 131 -6.82 -4.26 -1.57
C THR A 131 -5.80 -3.24 -1.07
N TYR A 132 -4.64 -3.69 -0.57
CA TYR A 132 -3.60 -2.78 -0.11
C TYR A 132 -2.92 -2.02 -1.25
N MET A 133 -2.84 -2.58 -2.47
CA MET A 133 -2.38 -1.83 -3.64
C MET A 133 -3.34 -0.68 -4.01
N ALA A 134 -4.65 -0.91 -3.88
CA ALA A 134 -5.65 0.14 -4.09
C ALA A 134 -5.54 1.24 -3.01
N VAL A 135 -5.50 0.84 -1.76
CA VAL A 135 -5.45 1.78 -0.61
C VAL A 135 -4.12 2.53 -0.60
N GLY A 136 -3.00 1.82 -0.80
CA GLY A 136 -1.66 2.40 -0.88
C GLY A 136 -1.52 3.36 -2.06
N GLY A 137 -2.05 2.99 -3.23
CA GLY A 137 -2.05 3.86 -4.40
C GLY A 137 -2.76 5.19 -4.13
N LEU A 138 -3.93 5.17 -3.48
CA LEU A 138 -4.62 6.41 -3.13
C LEU A 138 -3.87 7.19 -2.04
N LEU A 139 -3.34 6.51 -1.03
CA LEU A 139 -2.57 7.11 0.06
C LEU A 139 -1.35 7.88 -0.47
N TRP A 140 -0.55 7.25 -1.32
CA TRP A 140 0.64 7.87 -1.87
C TRP A 140 0.32 8.91 -2.96
N TYR A 141 -0.80 8.78 -3.66
CA TYR A 141 -1.33 9.85 -4.49
C TYR A 141 -1.65 11.08 -3.66
N ASP A 142 -2.43 10.96 -2.59
CA ASP A 142 -2.83 12.08 -1.72
C ASP A 142 -1.60 12.75 -1.08
N TRP A 143 -0.64 11.94 -0.61
CA TRP A 143 0.64 12.41 -0.10
C TRP A 143 1.42 13.21 -1.16
N SER A 144 1.53 12.68 -2.39
CA SER A 144 2.27 13.33 -3.47
C SER A 144 1.63 14.65 -3.90
N VAL A 145 0.30 14.69 -4.02
CA VAL A 145 -0.45 15.93 -4.32
C VAL A 145 -0.23 16.99 -3.23
N TYR A 146 -0.28 16.58 -1.96
CA TYR A 146 0.06 17.47 -0.85
C TYR A 146 1.50 18.00 -0.98
N LYS A 147 2.49 17.15 -1.18
CA LYS A 147 3.90 17.56 -1.33
C LYS A 147 4.13 18.41 -2.58
N SER A 148 3.43 18.12 -3.69
CA SER A 148 3.47 18.93 -4.91
C SER A 148 2.94 20.35 -4.65
N SER A 149 1.93 20.51 -3.82
CA SER A 149 1.44 21.84 -3.40
C SER A 149 2.47 22.65 -2.60
N LEU A 150 3.47 21.99 -2.03
CA LEU A 150 4.62 22.58 -1.35
C LEU A 150 5.85 22.80 -2.25
N GLY A 151 5.72 22.51 -3.56
CA GLY A 151 6.78 22.72 -4.55
C GLY A 151 7.68 21.52 -4.81
N VAL A 152 7.36 20.33 -4.29
CA VAL A 152 8.09 19.09 -4.61
C VAL A 152 7.59 18.53 -5.94
N THR A 153 8.47 17.99 -6.77
CA THR A 153 8.11 17.40 -8.07
C THR A 153 8.42 15.91 -8.09
N PHE A 154 7.41 15.10 -8.43
CA PHE A 154 7.51 13.63 -8.42
C PHE A 154 7.52 13.00 -9.83
N GLY A 155 7.47 13.80 -10.90
CA GLY A 155 7.37 13.27 -12.26
C GLY A 155 6.14 12.39 -12.45
N PRO A 156 6.28 11.17 -13.04
CA PRO A 156 5.16 10.28 -13.32
C PRO A 156 4.61 9.55 -12.09
N TYR A 157 5.24 9.66 -10.93
CA TYR A 157 4.88 8.90 -9.72
C TYR A 157 3.44 9.18 -9.28
N GLU A 158 3.01 10.43 -9.26
CA GLU A 158 1.66 10.82 -8.86
C GLU A 158 0.60 10.15 -9.73
N GLU A 159 0.80 10.16 -11.06
CA GLU A 159 -0.11 9.51 -12.01
C GLU A 159 -0.12 7.98 -11.84
N SER A 160 1.05 7.37 -11.62
CA SER A 160 1.18 5.94 -11.36
C SER A 160 0.41 5.54 -10.11
N GLN A 161 0.55 6.28 -9.01
CA GLN A 161 -0.16 5.96 -7.77
C GLN A 161 -1.69 6.06 -7.94
N PHE A 162 -2.18 7.07 -8.63
CA PHE A 162 -3.61 7.19 -8.94
C PHE A 162 -4.12 6.06 -9.83
N ARG A 163 -3.32 5.63 -10.81
CA ARG A 163 -3.62 4.47 -11.67
C ARG A 163 -3.75 3.20 -10.82
N PHE A 164 -2.81 2.93 -9.91
CA PHE A 164 -2.89 1.79 -8.99
C PHE A 164 -4.15 1.84 -8.14
N ALA A 165 -4.46 2.99 -7.54
CA ALA A 165 -5.69 3.16 -6.77
C ALA A 165 -6.93 2.76 -7.56
N LYS A 166 -7.05 3.26 -8.80
CA LYS A 166 -8.21 3.01 -9.67
C LYS A 166 -8.32 1.55 -10.11
N GLU A 167 -7.24 1.00 -10.67
CA GLU A 167 -7.25 -0.35 -11.26
C GLU A 167 -7.44 -1.42 -10.20
N TYR A 168 -6.74 -1.29 -9.08
CA TYR A 168 -6.79 -2.29 -8.03
C TYR A 168 -8.02 -2.16 -7.12
N ALA A 169 -8.64 -0.97 -6.99
CA ALA A 169 -9.93 -0.87 -6.33
C ALA A 169 -11.03 -1.63 -7.08
N GLU A 170 -11.06 -1.52 -8.41
CA GLU A 170 -11.99 -2.28 -9.23
C GLU A 170 -11.73 -3.79 -9.14
N ARG A 171 -10.45 -4.20 -9.20
CA ARG A 171 -10.04 -5.61 -9.13
C ARG A 171 -10.36 -6.21 -7.77
N ALA A 172 -9.92 -5.61 -6.68
CA ALA A 172 -10.17 -6.10 -5.33
C ALA A 172 -11.67 -6.24 -5.03
N ARG A 173 -12.49 -5.27 -5.43
CA ARG A 173 -13.95 -5.36 -5.27
C ARG A 173 -14.58 -6.55 -6.01
N LYS A 174 -14.09 -6.87 -7.21
CA LYS A 174 -14.54 -8.07 -7.95
C LYS A 174 -14.12 -9.34 -7.24
N GLU A 175 -12.90 -9.41 -6.74
CA GLU A 175 -12.37 -10.56 -6.00
C GLU A 175 -13.15 -10.79 -4.70
N TRP A 176 -13.36 -9.76 -3.91
CA TRP A 176 -14.17 -9.86 -2.68
C TRP A 176 -15.64 -10.25 -2.93
N ALA A 177 -16.19 -9.95 -4.09
CA ALA A 177 -17.57 -10.32 -4.43
C ALA A 177 -17.75 -11.82 -4.71
N ILE A 178 -16.68 -12.57 -4.94
CA ILE A 178 -16.71 -14.02 -5.24
C ILE A 178 -16.09 -14.88 -4.13
N LEU A 179 -15.52 -14.26 -3.12
CA LEU A 179 -15.03 -14.91 -1.88
C LEU A 179 -16.12 -14.99 -0.83
#